data_c2a571beea28daa8dfae03016fc8b049
#
_entry.id   c2a571beea28daa8dfae03016fc8b049
#
_cell.length_a   1.000
_cell.length_b   1.000
_cell.length_c   1.000
_cell.angle_alpha   90.00
_cell.angle_beta   90.00
_cell.angle_gamma   90.00
#
_symmetry.space_group_name_H-M   'P 1'
#
loop_
_entity.id
_entity.type
_entity.pdbx_description
1 polymer ?
#
loop_
_entity_poly.entity_id
_entity_poly.type
_entity_poly.pdbx_seq_one_letter_code
_entity_poly.pdbx_strand_id
1 'polypeptide(L)'
;TFVQAWYRAAVGDLAGGARAVVDKLPANVEYTGLILAMFPDALVVHLQRELADCAMSIHLRDFEFGCLYADDPHDLAWYADQLGIHAQYWLKAAPGRILELRYEALVEDPYVALAPILAAAGLQWEPGMLDFWHSGEQIGTFSESQVRQPLHANSIGAWRRFLPEAGDHLRVLGVTV
;
A
#
# COMPACT_ATOMS: atom_id res chain seq x y z
N THR A 1 -17.81 -19.68 -0.58
CA THR A 1 -18.51 -19.16 -1.78
C THR A 1 -17.77 -19.58 -3.06
N PHE A 2 -18.45 -19.52 -4.21
CA PHE A 2 -17.81 -19.81 -5.52
C PHE A 2 -16.60 -18.92 -5.78
N VAL A 3 -16.73 -17.61 -5.53
CA VAL A 3 -15.63 -16.62 -5.71
C VAL A 3 -14.43 -16.95 -4.81
N GLN A 4 -14.67 -17.33 -3.56
CA GLN A 4 -13.62 -17.74 -2.63
C GLN A 4 -12.87 -18.98 -3.12
N ALA A 5 -13.60 -19.99 -3.63
CA ALA A 5 -12.99 -21.20 -4.17
C ALA A 5 -12.16 -20.90 -5.43
N TRP A 6 -12.69 -20.07 -6.32
CA TRP A 6 -12.00 -19.63 -7.52
C TRP A 6 -10.72 -18.86 -7.18
N TYR A 7 -10.78 -17.88 -6.28
CA TYR A 7 -9.63 -17.12 -5.83
C TYR A 7 -8.55 -18.03 -5.22
N ARG A 8 -8.94 -18.95 -4.33
CA ARG A 8 -8.01 -19.90 -3.72
C ARG A 8 -7.34 -20.83 -4.75
N ALA A 9 -8.08 -21.23 -5.78
CA ALA A 9 -7.52 -22.02 -6.88
C ALA A 9 -6.51 -21.20 -7.69
N ALA A 10 -6.85 -19.94 -8.02
CA ALA A 10 -5.96 -19.07 -8.79
C ALA A 10 -4.67 -18.72 -8.04
N VAL A 11 -4.73 -18.57 -6.70
CA VAL A 11 -3.59 -18.22 -5.85
C VAL A 11 -2.83 -19.47 -5.36
N GLY A 12 -3.52 -20.62 -5.28
CA GLY A 12 -2.97 -21.84 -4.70
C GLY A 12 -1.70 -22.34 -5.37
N ASP A 13 -1.64 -22.27 -6.69
CA ASP A 13 -0.46 -22.66 -7.48
C ASP A 13 0.73 -21.71 -7.25
N LEU A 14 0.44 -20.42 -6.99
CA LEU A 14 1.45 -19.41 -6.69
C LEU A 14 1.95 -19.50 -5.24
N ALA A 15 1.10 -19.96 -4.34
CA ALA A 15 1.42 -20.02 -2.90
C ALA A 15 2.50 -21.06 -2.55
N GLY A 16 2.70 -22.10 -3.39
CA GLY A 16 3.80 -23.06 -3.23
C GLY A 16 3.93 -23.70 -1.84
N GLY A 17 2.84 -23.77 -1.05
CA GLY A 17 2.85 -24.24 0.34
C GLY A 17 3.26 -23.17 1.36
N ALA A 18 3.29 -21.89 0.99
CA ALA A 18 3.59 -20.78 1.89
C ALA A 18 2.58 -20.70 3.05
N ARG A 19 3.05 -20.27 4.24
CA ARG A 19 2.21 -20.10 5.44
C ARG A 19 1.23 -18.94 5.33
N ALA A 20 1.58 -17.93 4.54
CA ALA A 20 0.76 -16.76 4.26
C ALA A 20 0.96 -16.32 2.81
N VAL A 21 -0.06 -15.73 2.24
CA VAL A 21 -0.04 -15.11 0.90
C VAL A 21 -0.40 -13.64 1.06
N VAL A 22 0.38 -12.78 0.45
CA VAL A 22 0.12 -11.34 0.42
C VAL A 22 -0.43 -10.97 -0.95
N ASP A 23 -1.64 -10.43 -0.96
CA ASP A 23 -2.26 -9.82 -2.14
C ASP A 23 -2.20 -8.30 -1.99
N LYS A 24 -1.49 -7.63 -2.90
CA LYS A 24 -1.32 -6.19 -2.84
C LYS A 24 -1.81 -5.52 -4.12
N LEU A 25 -2.93 -4.82 -4.01
CA LEU A 25 -3.42 -3.87 -5.00
C LEU A 25 -3.95 -2.64 -4.27
N PRO A 26 -3.57 -1.40 -4.65
CA PRO A 26 -4.10 -0.19 -4.00
C PRO A 26 -5.64 -0.13 -3.98
N ALA A 27 -6.31 -0.55 -5.05
CA ALA A 27 -7.76 -0.61 -5.13
C ALA A 27 -8.42 -1.63 -4.19
N ASN A 28 -7.68 -2.53 -3.54
CA ASN A 28 -8.25 -3.48 -2.57
C ASN A 28 -8.96 -2.79 -1.39
N VAL A 29 -8.61 -1.52 -1.12
CA VAL A 29 -9.28 -0.74 -0.07
C VAL A 29 -10.77 -0.59 -0.36
N GLU A 30 -11.18 -0.45 -1.62
CA GLU A 30 -12.59 -0.35 -2.04
C GLU A 30 -13.36 -1.66 -1.80
N TYR A 31 -12.64 -2.78 -1.83
CA TYR A 31 -13.19 -4.14 -1.66
C TYR A 31 -13.00 -4.71 -0.25
N THR A 32 -12.52 -3.92 0.71
CA THR A 32 -12.22 -4.39 2.06
C THR A 32 -13.37 -5.19 2.68
N GLY A 33 -14.61 -4.71 2.58
CA GLY A 33 -15.78 -5.41 3.11
C GLY A 33 -16.02 -6.77 2.45
N LEU A 34 -15.84 -6.86 1.14
CA LEU A 34 -15.97 -8.11 0.40
C LEU A 34 -14.85 -9.08 0.77
N ILE A 35 -13.62 -8.60 0.87
CA ILE A 35 -12.46 -9.39 1.30
C ILE A 35 -12.71 -9.99 2.68
N LEU A 36 -13.13 -9.18 3.65
CA LEU A 36 -13.41 -9.61 5.01
C LEU A 36 -14.58 -10.60 5.11
N ALA A 37 -15.57 -10.47 4.24
CA ALA A 37 -16.70 -11.40 4.16
C ALA A 37 -16.31 -12.73 3.51
N MET A 38 -15.48 -12.70 2.48
CA MET A 38 -15.02 -13.91 1.78
C MET A 38 -13.95 -14.67 2.58
N PHE A 39 -13.07 -13.96 3.27
CA PHE A 39 -11.93 -14.52 3.99
C PHE A 39 -11.98 -14.08 5.46
N PRO A 40 -12.73 -14.82 6.32
CA PRO A 40 -12.88 -14.48 7.73
C PRO A 40 -11.54 -14.38 8.48
N ASP A 41 -10.52 -15.08 8.03
CA ASP A 41 -9.18 -15.11 8.65
C ASP A 41 -8.20 -14.11 7.98
N ALA A 42 -8.64 -13.35 6.98
CA ALA A 42 -7.78 -12.36 6.34
C ALA A 42 -7.44 -11.20 7.30
N LEU A 43 -6.17 -10.85 7.31
CA LEU A 43 -5.67 -9.63 7.92
C LEU A 43 -5.48 -8.58 6.82
N VAL A 44 -6.09 -7.42 6.99
CA VAL A 44 -5.92 -6.29 6.07
C VAL A 44 -4.87 -5.34 6.67
N VAL A 45 -3.82 -5.05 5.92
CA VAL A 45 -2.83 -4.04 6.29
C VAL A 45 -3.07 -2.80 5.43
N HIS A 46 -3.51 -1.73 6.06
CA HIS A 46 -3.70 -0.43 5.43
C HIS A 46 -2.40 0.37 5.50
N LEU A 47 -1.63 0.33 4.41
CA LEU A 47 -0.40 1.10 4.30
C LEU A 47 -0.71 2.55 3.95
N GLN A 48 -0.32 3.46 4.82
CA GLN A 48 -0.46 4.90 4.64
C GLN A 48 0.90 5.54 4.37
N ARG A 49 0.88 6.58 3.57
CA ARG A 49 2.03 7.43 3.29
C ARG A 49 1.58 8.89 3.18
N GLU A 50 2.50 9.84 3.40
CA GLU A 50 2.21 11.26 3.21
C GLU A 50 1.59 11.52 1.81
N LEU A 51 0.42 12.17 1.81
CA LEU A 51 -0.37 12.37 0.58
C LEU A 51 0.41 13.14 -0.48
N ALA A 52 1.18 14.15 -0.08
CA ALA A 52 1.99 14.94 -1.00
C ALA A 52 3.06 14.08 -1.73
N ASP A 53 3.71 13.15 -1.03
CA ASP A 53 4.66 12.22 -1.66
C ASP A 53 3.96 11.23 -2.60
N CYS A 54 2.76 10.76 -2.22
CA CYS A 54 1.94 9.90 -3.09
C CYS A 54 1.52 10.65 -4.36
N ALA A 55 0.97 11.85 -4.19
CA ALA A 55 0.48 12.68 -5.28
C ALA A 55 1.57 13.02 -6.29
N MET A 56 2.73 13.47 -5.80
CA MET A 56 3.87 13.74 -6.69
C MET A 56 4.38 12.48 -7.38
N SER A 57 4.40 11.35 -6.68
CA SER A 57 4.78 10.07 -7.30
C SER A 57 3.80 9.62 -8.38
N ILE A 58 2.51 9.92 -8.24
CA ILE A 58 1.48 9.64 -9.23
C ILE A 58 1.61 10.62 -10.40
N HIS A 59 1.66 11.91 -10.13
CA HIS A 59 1.74 12.97 -11.16
C HIS A 59 2.98 12.86 -12.07
N LEU A 60 4.10 12.36 -11.52
CA LEU A 60 5.35 12.17 -12.28
C LEU A 60 5.38 10.87 -13.09
N ARG A 61 4.31 10.08 -13.10
CA ARG A 61 4.24 8.81 -13.82
C ARG A 61 3.14 8.86 -14.87
N ASP A 62 3.44 8.32 -16.02
CA ASP A 62 2.45 8.08 -17.06
C ASP A 62 1.79 6.72 -16.78
N PHE A 63 0.50 6.74 -16.43
CA PHE A 63 -0.29 5.54 -16.22
C PHE A 63 -1.10 5.26 -17.48
N GLU A 64 -0.73 4.23 -18.22
CA GLU A 64 -1.44 3.85 -19.45
C GLU A 64 -2.91 3.52 -19.22
N PHE A 65 -3.26 2.95 -18.04
CA PHE A 65 -4.63 2.53 -17.73
C PHE A 65 -4.95 2.61 -16.21
N GLY A 66 -6.20 2.91 -15.89
CA GLY A 66 -6.79 2.65 -14.56
C GLY A 66 -6.59 3.74 -13.52
N CYS A 67 -5.90 4.84 -13.84
CA CYS A 67 -5.64 5.93 -12.90
C CYS A 67 -6.11 7.27 -13.45
N LEU A 68 -7.37 7.38 -13.89
CA LEU A 68 -7.94 8.61 -14.46
C LEU A 68 -7.86 9.81 -13.51
N TYR A 69 -7.86 9.55 -12.20
CA TYR A 69 -7.66 10.57 -11.17
C TYR A 69 -6.22 11.14 -11.11
N ALA A 70 -5.28 10.53 -11.83
CA ALA A 70 -3.87 10.96 -11.78
C ALA A 70 -3.61 12.27 -12.55
N ASP A 71 -4.46 12.59 -13.51
CA ASP A 71 -4.27 13.70 -14.44
C ASP A 71 -4.75 15.04 -13.88
N ASP A 72 -5.70 15.02 -12.92
CA ASP A 72 -6.25 16.22 -12.30
C ASP A 72 -6.05 16.20 -10.77
N PRO A 73 -5.46 17.25 -10.17
CA PRO A 73 -5.23 17.32 -8.73
C PRO A 73 -6.50 17.33 -7.89
N HIS A 74 -7.63 17.83 -8.43
CA HIS A 74 -8.92 17.79 -7.73
C HIS A 74 -9.50 16.38 -7.70
N ASP A 75 -9.39 15.64 -8.80
CA ASP A 75 -9.81 14.24 -8.88
C ASP A 75 -8.94 13.37 -7.95
N LEU A 76 -7.65 13.63 -7.92
CA LEU A 76 -6.73 12.96 -7.02
C LEU A 76 -7.05 13.24 -5.54
N ALA A 77 -7.32 14.51 -5.19
CA ALA A 77 -7.70 14.89 -3.83
C ALA A 77 -9.01 14.20 -3.43
N TRP A 78 -10.02 14.25 -4.29
CA TRP A 78 -11.30 13.60 -4.05
C TRP A 78 -11.13 12.08 -3.86
N TYR A 79 -10.38 11.43 -4.73
CA TYR A 79 -10.13 9.99 -4.64
C TYR A 79 -9.40 9.62 -3.35
N ALA A 80 -8.38 10.39 -2.97
CA ALA A 80 -7.65 10.18 -1.71
C ALA A 80 -8.57 10.31 -0.48
N ASP A 81 -9.47 11.29 -0.48
CA ASP A 81 -10.48 11.48 0.57
C ASP A 81 -11.42 10.27 0.65
N GLN A 82 -11.92 9.76 -0.50
CA GLN A 82 -12.79 8.59 -0.52
C GLN A 82 -12.07 7.34 0.05
N LEU A 83 -10.81 7.13 -0.33
CA LEU A 83 -10.02 6.03 0.23
C LEU A 83 -9.83 6.18 1.75
N GLY A 84 -9.57 7.40 2.23
CA GLY A 84 -9.46 7.71 3.66
C GLY A 84 -10.75 7.41 4.42
N ILE A 85 -11.91 7.84 3.89
CA ILE A 85 -13.23 7.56 4.47
C ILE A 85 -13.48 6.04 4.55
N HIS A 86 -13.21 5.30 3.48
CA HIS A 86 -13.35 3.84 3.44
C HIS A 86 -12.46 3.17 4.49
N ALA A 87 -11.20 3.53 4.55
CA ALA A 87 -10.26 2.95 5.52
C ALA A 87 -10.71 3.20 6.96
N GLN A 88 -11.09 4.44 7.29
CA GLN A 88 -11.57 4.82 8.61
C GLN A 88 -12.87 4.10 9.00
N TYR A 89 -13.78 3.89 8.06
CA TYR A 89 -14.97 3.10 8.30
C TYR A 89 -14.62 1.66 8.70
N TRP A 90 -13.78 1.00 7.92
CA TRP A 90 -13.46 -0.41 8.14
C TRP A 90 -12.58 -0.64 9.38
N LEU A 91 -11.69 0.29 9.71
CA LEU A 91 -10.95 0.27 10.98
C LEU A 91 -11.87 0.20 12.20
N LYS A 92 -12.99 0.93 12.14
CA LYS A 92 -14.00 0.92 13.20
C LYS A 92 -14.93 -0.29 13.13
N ALA A 93 -15.30 -0.72 11.92
CA ALA A 93 -16.25 -1.80 11.71
C ALA A 93 -15.66 -3.20 11.93
N ALA A 94 -14.35 -3.36 11.74
CA ALA A 94 -13.65 -4.64 11.86
C ALA A 94 -12.36 -4.52 12.70
N PRO A 95 -12.48 -4.15 14.00
CA PRO A 95 -11.31 -3.96 14.86
C PRO A 95 -10.51 -5.27 14.99
N GLY A 96 -9.18 -5.13 14.96
CA GLY A 96 -8.24 -6.27 15.04
C GLY A 96 -8.06 -7.05 13.74
N ARG A 97 -8.89 -6.81 12.72
CA ARG A 97 -8.75 -7.41 11.39
C ARG A 97 -8.12 -6.47 10.38
N ILE A 98 -8.05 -5.19 10.71
CA ILE A 98 -7.40 -4.16 9.91
C ILE A 98 -6.36 -3.48 10.78
N LEU A 99 -5.14 -3.44 10.31
CA LEU A 99 -4.02 -2.76 10.97
C LEU A 99 -3.52 -1.63 10.08
N GLU A 100 -3.18 -0.52 10.69
CA GLU A 100 -2.54 0.59 10.00
C GLU A 100 -1.03 0.44 10.06
N LEU A 101 -0.38 0.71 8.94
CA LEU A 101 1.07 0.79 8.82
C LEU A 101 1.43 2.11 8.14
N ARG A 102 2.25 2.91 8.79
CA ARG A 102 2.80 4.11 8.16
C ARG A 102 4.09 3.76 7.43
N TYR A 103 4.19 4.19 6.17
CA TYR A 103 5.38 4.00 5.36
C TYR A 103 6.62 4.63 6.01
N GLU A 104 6.46 5.82 6.56
CA GLU A 104 7.53 6.55 7.22
C GLU A 104 8.08 5.79 8.43
N ALA A 105 7.18 5.23 9.26
CA ALA A 105 7.57 4.39 10.40
C ALA A 105 8.22 3.08 9.96
N LEU A 106 7.73 2.47 8.87
CA LEU A 106 8.34 1.27 8.29
C LEU A 106 9.78 1.53 7.83
N VAL A 107 10.05 2.70 7.26
CA VAL A 107 11.40 3.07 6.79
C VAL A 107 12.31 3.43 7.97
N GLU A 108 11.78 4.08 9.00
CA GLU A 108 12.51 4.50 10.19
C GLU A 108 12.95 3.32 11.07
N ASP A 109 11.99 2.45 11.41
CA ASP A 109 12.24 1.22 12.20
C ASP A 109 11.35 0.08 11.72
N PRO A 110 11.80 -0.71 10.74
CA PRO A 110 11.02 -1.81 10.18
C PRO A 110 10.63 -2.87 11.23
N TYR A 111 11.48 -3.10 12.22
CA TYR A 111 11.23 -4.09 13.26
C TYR A 111 10.04 -3.69 14.12
N VAL A 112 10.05 -2.46 14.62
CA VAL A 112 8.96 -1.92 15.45
C VAL A 112 7.67 -1.78 14.63
N ALA A 113 7.77 -1.29 13.40
CA ALA A 113 6.61 -1.06 12.54
C ALA A 113 5.90 -2.36 12.12
N LEU A 114 6.65 -3.44 11.85
CA LEU A 114 6.09 -4.71 11.41
C LEU A 114 5.70 -5.64 12.57
N ALA A 115 6.20 -5.44 13.79
CA ALA A 115 5.94 -6.32 14.93
C ALA A 115 4.45 -6.61 15.16
N PRO A 116 3.52 -5.61 15.19
CA PRO A 116 2.10 -5.87 15.41
C PRO A 116 1.46 -6.65 14.23
N ILE A 117 1.93 -6.42 13.01
CA ILE A 117 1.43 -7.10 11.81
C ILE A 117 1.85 -8.56 11.83
N LEU A 118 3.12 -8.84 12.09
CA LEU A 118 3.65 -10.19 12.20
C LEU A 118 2.95 -10.96 13.31
N ALA A 119 2.75 -10.36 14.48
CA ALA A 119 2.04 -10.98 15.59
C ALA A 119 0.59 -11.34 15.22
N ALA A 120 -0.15 -10.42 14.57
CA ALA A 120 -1.52 -10.66 14.11
C ALA A 120 -1.60 -11.73 13.02
N ALA A 121 -0.59 -11.83 12.16
CA ALA A 121 -0.48 -12.85 11.12
C ALA A 121 0.03 -14.21 11.64
N GLY A 122 0.41 -14.32 12.92
CA GLY A 122 1.03 -15.53 13.47
C GLY A 122 2.41 -15.82 12.89
N LEU A 123 3.11 -14.79 12.44
CA LEU A 123 4.45 -14.85 11.87
C LEU A 123 5.48 -14.31 12.85
N GLN A 124 6.73 -14.62 12.61
CA GLN A 124 7.86 -14.13 13.40
C GLN A 124 8.79 -13.31 12.51
N TRP A 125 9.51 -12.39 13.12
CA TRP A 125 10.57 -11.68 12.44
C TRP A 125 11.69 -12.63 12.00
N GLU A 126 12.10 -12.47 10.75
CA GLU A 126 13.26 -13.16 10.19
C GLU A 126 14.28 -12.12 9.71
N PRO A 127 15.58 -12.28 10.02
CA PRO A 127 16.62 -11.32 9.61
C PRO A 127 16.64 -11.04 8.10
N GLY A 128 16.34 -12.05 7.28
CA GLY A 128 16.28 -11.94 5.83
C GLY A 128 15.14 -11.06 5.29
N MET A 129 14.19 -10.65 6.12
CA MET A 129 13.10 -9.76 5.68
C MET A 129 13.60 -8.40 5.17
N LEU A 130 14.74 -7.93 5.64
CA LEU A 130 15.35 -6.68 5.15
C LEU A 130 16.20 -6.87 3.89
N ASP A 131 16.44 -8.11 3.49
CA ASP A 131 17.23 -8.44 2.30
C ASP A 131 16.37 -8.74 1.06
N PHE A 132 15.10 -8.30 1.07
CA PHE A 132 14.11 -8.52 0.02
C PHE A 132 14.62 -8.10 -1.39
N TRP A 133 15.47 -7.10 -1.45
CA TRP A 133 16.05 -6.57 -2.68
C TRP A 133 17.03 -7.55 -3.37
N HIS A 134 17.44 -8.61 -2.69
CA HIS A 134 18.22 -9.73 -3.24
C HIS A 134 17.36 -10.89 -3.78
N SER A 135 16.04 -10.87 -3.58
CA SER A 135 15.17 -12.04 -3.78
C SER A 135 15.08 -12.56 -5.22
N GLY A 136 15.58 -11.83 -6.21
CA GLY A 136 15.58 -12.29 -7.61
C GLY A 136 14.18 -12.46 -8.26
N GLU A 137 13.10 -12.26 -7.54
CA GLU A 137 11.73 -12.35 -8.04
C GLU A 137 11.47 -11.31 -9.13
N GLN A 138 10.77 -11.73 -10.20
CA GLN A 138 10.37 -10.80 -11.26
C GLN A 138 9.18 -9.98 -10.78
N ILE A 139 9.37 -8.67 -10.71
CA ILE A 139 8.35 -7.71 -10.31
C ILE A 139 7.92 -6.96 -11.57
N GLY A 140 6.80 -7.35 -12.15
CA GLY A 140 6.27 -6.75 -13.38
C GLY A 140 5.62 -5.37 -13.17
N THR A 141 6.19 -4.49 -12.35
CA THR A 141 5.65 -3.15 -12.09
C THR A 141 6.69 -2.06 -12.29
N PHE A 142 6.22 -0.81 -12.50
CA PHE A 142 7.08 0.38 -12.61
C PHE A 142 8.04 0.59 -11.42
N SER A 143 7.80 -0.09 -10.31
CA SER A 143 8.64 0.00 -9.12
C SER A 143 9.79 -1.01 -9.09
N GLU A 144 10.01 -1.79 -10.15
CA GLU A 144 11.04 -2.85 -10.18
C GLU A 144 12.42 -2.33 -9.78
N SER A 145 12.85 -1.19 -10.31
CA SER A 145 14.15 -0.60 -9.97
C SER A 145 14.24 -0.17 -8.49
N GLN A 146 13.12 0.22 -7.88
CA GLN A 146 13.06 0.64 -6.48
C GLN A 146 13.12 -0.55 -5.52
N VAL A 147 12.50 -1.67 -5.90
CA VAL A 147 12.49 -2.91 -5.08
C VAL A 147 13.84 -3.63 -5.10
N ARG A 148 14.70 -3.28 -6.03
CA ARG A 148 16.09 -3.80 -6.13
C ARG A 148 17.09 -3.01 -5.28
N GLN A 149 16.61 -2.17 -4.39
CA GLN A 149 17.45 -1.38 -3.48
C GLN A 149 17.09 -1.66 -2.03
N PRO A 150 18.02 -1.53 -1.10
CA PRO A 150 17.70 -1.56 0.33
C PRO A 150 16.63 -0.53 0.68
N LEU A 151 15.93 -0.78 1.77
CA LEU A 151 14.97 0.18 2.30
C LEU A 151 15.66 1.53 2.55
N HIS A 152 15.09 2.63 2.05
CA HIS A 152 15.69 3.97 2.13
C HIS A 152 14.65 5.06 2.34
N ALA A 153 15.06 6.15 2.98
CA ALA A 153 14.21 7.30 3.28
C ALA A 153 14.09 8.34 2.14
N ASN A 154 14.75 8.14 1.00
CA ASN A 154 14.85 9.14 -0.07
C ASN A 154 13.50 9.59 -0.64
N SER A 155 12.47 8.80 -0.45
CA SER A 155 11.11 9.07 -0.92
C SER A 155 10.26 9.83 0.10
N ILE A 156 10.75 10.02 1.34
CA ILE A 156 10.03 10.74 2.39
C ILE A 156 10.30 12.23 2.24
N GLY A 157 9.22 13.00 2.09
CA GLY A 157 9.29 14.44 1.87
C GLY A 157 9.89 14.84 0.52
N ALA A 158 10.01 13.89 -0.42
CA ALA A 158 10.59 14.13 -1.75
C ALA A 158 9.79 15.14 -2.57
N TRP A 159 8.51 15.28 -2.30
CA TRP A 159 7.62 16.25 -2.93
C TRP A 159 8.12 17.70 -2.83
N ARG A 160 8.87 18.04 -1.78
CA ARG A 160 9.42 19.40 -1.57
C ARG A 160 10.35 19.87 -2.68
N ARG A 161 10.94 18.93 -3.42
CA ARG A 161 11.81 19.23 -4.58
C ARG A 161 11.02 19.82 -5.75
N PHE A 162 9.72 19.57 -5.79
CA PHE A 162 8.82 19.98 -6.88
C PHE A 162 7.96 21.19 -6.51
N LEU A 163 8.18 21.80 -5.35
CA LEU A 163 7.43 23.00 -4.92
C LEU A 163 7.40 24.14 -5.95
N PRO A 164 8.49 24.44 -6.64
CA PRO A 164 8.48 25.50 -7.63
C PRO A 164 7.53 25.22 -8.80
N GLU A 165 7.38 23.96 -9.20
CA GLU A 165 6.62 23.55 -10.38
C GLU A 165 5.21 23.08 -10.04
N ALA A 166 5.04 22.44 -8.89
CA ALA A 166 3.80 21.74 -8.51
C ALA A 166 3.10 22.34 -7.27
N GLY A 167 3.50 23.53 -6.82
CA GLY A 167 2.96 24.13 -5.60
C GLY A 167 1.43 24.32 -5.63
N ASP A 168 0.87 24.67 -6.78
CA ASP A 168 -0.57 24.85 -6.94
C ASP A 168 -1.33 23.50 -6.86
N HIS A 169 -0.79 22.44 -7.47
CA HIS A 169 -1.32 21.08 -7.36
C HIS A 169 -1.34 20.61 -5.91
N LEU A 170 -0.25 20.85 -5.18
CA LEU A 170 -0.12 20.47 -3.78
C LEU A 170 -1.09 21.22 -2.86
N ARG A 171 -1.38 22.50 -3.15
CA ARG A 171 -2.39 23.28 -2.41
C ARG A 171 -3.80 22.70 -2.55
N VAL A 172 -4.15 22.23 -3.75
CA VAL A 172 -5.45 21.55 -3.99
C VAL A 172 -5.58 20.30 -3.11
N LEU A 173 -4.48 19.60 -2.85
CA LEU A 173 -4.42 18.44 -1.96
C LEU A 173 -4.40 18.81 -0.47
N GLY A 174 -4.55 20.08 -0.11
CA GLY A 174 -4.51 20.55 1.27
C GLY A 174 -3.11 20.58 1.88
N VAL A 175 -2.06 20.46 1.07
CA VAL A 175 -0.67 20.54 1.54
C VAL A 175 -0.32 22.01 1.78
N THR A 176 0.11 22.31 3.01
CA THR A 176 0.63 23.65 3.33
C THR A 176 2.03 23.80 2.72
N VAL A 177 2.15 24.66 1.73
CA VAL A 177 3.38 24.96 0.98
C VAL A 177 3.91 26.35 1.35
#